data_896b769d34db46a500e0817689cf9a6f
#
_entry.id   896b769d34db46a500e0817689cf9a6f
#
_cell.length_a   1.000
_cell.length_b   1.000
_cell.length_c   1.000
_cell.angle_alpha   90.00
_cell.angle_beta   90.00
_cell.angle_gamma   90.00
#
_symmetry.space_group_name_H-M   'P 1'
#
loop_
_entity.id
_entity.type
_entity.pdbx_description
1 polymer ?
#
loop_
_entity_poly.entity_id
_entity_poly.type
_entity_poly.pdbx_seq_one_letter_code
_entity_poly.pdbx_strand_id
1 'polypeptide(L)'
;MGVSERKQREREQRRTSIIFAAEEIFFSRGIAAATVDEIATAAELSKGTVYLYFKNKEELIAAVFSRGMELLQNMMISSSVHITDPVQKLQSLGKTYLRFAREYPGHFALMLEKELHKLDVSEETPEAVSCIESGLHILTILKMIIIEGIQQKRIRPDIDPAQMAFIIWGQIHGVITIASREEGCDHFKPFCTFDLESIVLATIDIILKGVEPRIEGSTG
;
A
#
# COMPACT_ATOMS: atom_id res chain seq x y z
N MET A 1 -8.26 -29.44 21.21
CA MET A 1 -8.84 -28.49 20.22
C MET A 1 -10.34 -28.59 20.30
N GLY A 2 -11.02 -27.51 20.72
CA GLY A 2 -12.46 -27.47 20.90
C GLY A 2 -13.23 -27.35 19.58
N VAL A 3 -14.47 -27.81 19.56
CA VAL A 3 -15.38 -27.69 18.38
C VAL A 3 -15.54 -26.22 17.94
N SER A 4 -15.46 -25.28 18.88
CA SER A 4 -15.53 -23.83 18.60
C SER A 4 -14.32 -23.35 17.81
N GLU A 5 -13.11 -23.75 18.16
CA GLU A 5 -11.87 -23.36 17.46
C GLU A 5 -11.83 -23.91 16.04
N ARG A 6 -12.34 -25.12 15.83
CA ARG A 6 -12.44 -25.72 14.49
C ARG A 6 -13.40 -24.92 13.60
N LYS A 7 -14.60 -24.59 14.10
CA LYS A 7 -15.57 -23.76 13.37
C LYS A 7 -15.03 -22.38 13.01
N GLN A 8 -14.28 -21.76 13.94
CA GLN A 8 -13.67 -20.46 13.70
C GLN A 8 -12.60 -20.54 12.58
N ARG A 9 -11.75 -21.56 12.57
CA ARG A 9 -10.77 -21.78 11.50
C ARG A 9 -11.43 -22.04 10.15
N GLU A 10 -12.46 -22.87 10.09
CA GLU A 10 -13.22 -23.15 8.87
C GLU A 10 -13.86 -21.87 8.33
N ARG A 11 -14.39 -21.01 9.20
CA ARG A 11 -14.96 -19.71 8.83
C ARG A 11 -13.89 -18.80 8.25
N GLU A 12 -12.73 -18.69 8.89
CA GLU A 12 -11.61 -17.86 8.43
C GLU A 12 -11.03 -18.34 7.11
N GLN A 13 -10.88 -19.65 6.92
CA GLN A 13 -10.46 -20.23 5.66
C GLN A 13 -11.42 -19.89 4.53
N ARG A 14 -12.73 -19.98 4.76
CA ARG A 14 -13.74 -19.60 3.73
C ARG A 14 -13.69 -18.11 3.42
N ARG A 15 -13.57 -17.26 4.46
CA ARG A 15 -13.40 -15.81 4.24
C ARG A 15 -12.19 -15.52 3.38
N THR A 16 -11.07 -16.14 3.67
CA THR A 16 -9.83 -16.02 2.90
C THR A 16 -10.01 -16.52 1.46
N SER A 17 -10.69 -17.65 1.23
CA SER A 17 -10.98 -18.14 -0.14
C SER A 17 -11.82 -17.16 -0.94
N ILE A 18 -12.80 -16.49 -0.31
CA ILE A 18 -13.61 -15.47 -0.98
C ILE A 18 -12.75 -14.26 -1.36
N ILE A 19 -11.85 -13.81 -0.49
CA ILE A 19 -10.95 -12.70 -0.78
C ILE A 19 -10.03 -13.03 -1.97
N PHE A 20 -9.45 -14.24 -2.02
CA PHE A 20 -8.63 -14.66 -3.16
C PHE A 20 -9.41 -14.71 -4.48
N ALA A 21 -10.64 -15.22 -4.45
CA ALA A 21 -11.50 -15.20 -5.62
C ALA A 21 -11.86 -13.76 -6.04
N ALA A 22 -12.09 -12.87 -5.09
CA ALA A 22 -12.33 -11.46 -5.36
C ALA A 22 -11.09 -10.79 -5.99
N GLU A 23 -9.88 -11.07 -5.50
CA GLU A 23 -8.62 -10.60 -6.11
C GLU A 23 -8.53 -11.02 -7.58
N GLU A 24 -8.72 -12.32 -7.86
CA GLU A 24 -8.65 -12.85 -9.22
C GLU A 24 -9.62 -12.14 -10.17
N ILE A 25 -10.89 -12.00 -9.75
CA ILE A 25 -11.92 -11.37 -10.56
C ILE A 25 -11.69 -9.86 -10.72
N PHE A 26 -11.31 -9.15 -9.64
CA PHE A 26 -11.03 -7.71 -9.70
C PHE A 26 -9.83 -7.40 -10.57
N PHE A 27 -8.77 -8.19 -10.50
CA PHE A 27 -7.53 -7.93 -11.25
C PHE A 27 -7.62 -8.37 -12.70
N SER A 28 -8.46 -9.37 -13.04
CA SER A 28 -8.64 -9.82 -14.42
C SER A 28 -9.67 -9.01 -15.20
N ARG A 29 -10.74 -8.53 -14.57
CA ARG A 29 -11.86 -7.86 -15.22
C ARG A 29 -12.02 -6.38 -14.91
N GLY A 30 -11.28 -5.92 -13.90
CA GLY A 30 -11.46 -4.60 -13.30
C GLY A 30 -12.63 -4.58 -12.30
N ILE A 31 -12.52 -3.70 -11.31
CA ILE A 31 -13.49 -3.58 -10.21
C ILE A 31 -14.88 -3.22 -10.73
N ALA A 32 -14.98 -2.30 -11.69
CA ALA A 32 -16.28 -1.83 -12.19
C ALA A 32 -17.10 -2.96 -12.81
N ALA A 33 -16.48 -3.83 -13.61
CA ALA A 33 -17.16 -4.93 -14.33
C ALA A 33 -17.38 -6.18 -13.48
N ALA A 34 -16.61 -6.40 -12.44
CA ALA A 34 -16.69 -7.56 -11.57
C ALA A 34 -18.01 -7.64 -10.82
N THR A 35 -18.56 -8.84 -10.69
CA THR A 35 -19.83 -9.12 -9.98
C THR A 35 -19.61 -10.09 -8.83
N VAL A 36 -20.46 -10.01 -7.80
CA VAL A 36 -20.44 -10.96 -6.67
C VAL A 36 -20.77 -12.38 -7.12
N ASP A 37 -21.56 -12.56 -8.20
CA ASP A 37 -21.86 -13.88 -8.76
C ASP A 37 -20.61 -14.55 -9.34
N GLU A 38 -19.77 -13.81 -10.05
CA GLU A 38 -18.50 -14.31 -10.58
C GLU A 38 -17.51 -14.65 -9.45
N ILE A 39 -17.44 -13.81 -8.41
CA ILE A 39 -16.61 -14.07 -7.23
C ILE A 39 -17.09 -15.34 -6.51
N ALA A 40 -18.41 -15.51 -6.34
CA ALA A 40 -18.97 -16.72 -5.73
C ALA A 40 -18.63 -17.97 -6.54
N THR A 41 -18.74 -17.89 -7.87
CA THR A 41 -18.39 -18.99 -8.79
C THR A 41 -16.90 -19.34 -8.68
N ALA A 42 -16.00 -18.32 -8.68
CA ALA A 42 -14.56 -18.52 -8.54
C ALA A 42 -14.18 -19.10 -7.16
N ALA A 43 -14.90 -18.73 -6.10
CA ALA A 43 -14.74 -19.28 -4.76
C ALA A 43 -15.36 -20.67 -4.57
N GLU A 44 -16.03 -21.24 -5.59
CA GLU A 44 -16.82 -22.48 -5.51
C GLU A 44 -17.93 -22.43 -4.43
N LEU A 45 -18.54 -21.27 -4.24
CA LEU A 45 -19.58 -21.02 -3.25
C LEU A 45 -20.86 -20.49 -3.90
N SER A 46 -21.98 -20.57 -3.17
CA SER A 46 -23.19 -19.86 -3.57
C SER A 46 -23.06 -18.36 -3.27
N LYS A 47 -23.74 -17.51 -4.07
CA LYS A 47 -23.84 -16.07 -3.81
C LYS A 47 -24.34 -15.76 -2.39
N GLY A 48 -25.32 -16.53 -1.90
CA GLY A 48 -25.83 -16.43 -0.52
C GLY A 48 -24.74 -16.70 0.52
N THR A 49 -23.85 -17.65 0.23
CA THR A 49 -22.70 -17.92 1.13
C THR A 49 -21.73 -16.74 1.17
N VAL A 50 -21.43 -16.10 0.04
CA VAL A 50 -20.58 -14.91 0.01
C VAL A 50 -21.17 -13.78 0.86
N TYR A 51 -22.48 -13.55 0.77
CA TYR A 51 -23.18 -12.52 1.56
C TYR A 51 -23.25 -12.81 3.07
N LEU A 52 -22.94 -14.02 3.52
CA LEU A 52 -22.74 -14.30 4.96
C LEU A 52 -21.42 -13.75 5.51
N TYR A 53 -20.45 -13.44 4.62
CA TYR A 53 -19.12 -12.92 4.97
C TYR A 53 -18.95 -11.45 4.62
N PHE A 54 -19.53 -10.99 3.52
CA PHE A 54 -19.41 -9.63 2.99
C PHE A 54 -20.78 -9.13 2.54
N LYS A 55 -21.24 -8.02 3.10
CA LYS A 55 -22.59 -7.49 2.85
C LYS A 55 -22.77 -6.98 1.41
N ASN A 56 -21.70 -6.47 0.81
CA ASN A 56 -21.70 -5.85 -0.50
C ASN A 56 -20.33 -6.00 -1.18
N LYS A 57 -20.21 -5.48 -2.40
CA LYS A 57 -19.00 -5.52 -3.20
C LYS A 57 -17.92 -4.59 -2.60
N GLU A 58 -18.31 -3.49 -1.98
CA GLU A 58 -17.44 -2.52 -1.34
C GLU A 58 -16.67 -3.15 -0.19
N GLU A 59 -17.30 -4.00 0.63
CA GLU A 59 -16.61 -4.76 1.69
C GLU A 59 -15.58 -5.75 1.11
N LEU A 60 -15.87 -6.37 -0.03
CA LEU A 60 -14.89 -7.22 -0.73
C LEU A 60 -13.70 -6.41 -1.24
N ILE A 61 -13.94 -5.21 -1.81
CA ILE A 61 -12.87 -4.31 -2.25
C ILE A 61 -12.00 -3.89 -1.06
N ALA A 62 -12.61 -3.51 0.06
CA ALA A 62 -11.90 -3.16 1.29
C ALA A 62 -11.05 -4.31 1.82
N ALA A 63 -11.57 -5.53 1.81
CA ALA A 63 -10.83 -6.72 2.26
C ALA A 63 -9.63 -7.03 1.35
N VAL A 64 -9.79 -6.91 0.03
CA VAL A 64 -8.69 -7.08 -0.94
C VAL A 64 -7.64 -5.98 -0.77
N PHE A 65 -8.06 -4.73 -0.56
CA PHE A 65 -7.14 -3.63 -0.25
C PHE A 65 -6.35 -3.89 1.03
N SER A 66 -7.02 -4.24 2.14
CA SER A 66 -6.37 -4.53 3.42
C SER A 66 -5.31 -5.62 3.27
N ARG A 67 -5.61 -6.68 2.50
CA ARG A 67 -4.66 -7.75 2.19
C ARG A 67 -3.44 -7.22 1.41
N GLY A 68 -3.63 -6.35 0.43
CA GLY A 68 -2.53 -5.71 -0.30
C GLY A 68 -1.65 -4.87 0.62
N MET A 69 -2.26 -4.13 1.56
CA MET A 69 -1.52 -3.35 2.55
C MET A 69 -0.74 -4.22 3.53
N GLU A 70 -1.30 -5.34 3.98
CA GLU A 70 -0.59 -6.31 4.82
C GLU A 70 0.63 -6.90 4.10
N LEU A 71 0.51 -7.25 2.82
CA LEU A 71 1.63 -7.71 1.99
C LEU A 71 2.72 -6.63 1.91
N LEU A 72 2.36 -5.40 1.60
CA LEU A 72 3.30 -4.27 1.54
C LEU A 72 3.97 -4.03 2.90
N GLN A 73 3.21 -4.03 3.99
CA GLN A 73 3.73 -3.87 5.34
C GLN A 73 4.77 -4.94 5.69
N ASN A 74 4.46 -6.21 5.41
CA ASN A 74 5.38 -7.33 5.67
C ASN A 74 6.67 -7.21 4.83
N MET A 75 6.56 -6.79 3.57
CA MET A 75 7.71 -6.51 2.72
C MET A 75 8.57 -5.37 3.29
N MET A 76 7.96 -4.28 3.76
CA MET A 76 8.65 -3.14 4.34
C MET A 76 9.36 -3.49 5.64
N ILE A 77 8.69 -4.20 6.55
CA ILE A 77 9.30 -4.67 7.80
C ILE A 77 10.50 -5.58 7.49
N SER A 78 10.32 -6.58 6.63
CA SER A 78 11.37 -7.53 6.29
C SER A 78 12.58 -6.86 5.63
N SER A 79 12.37 -5.82 4.82
CA SER A 79 13.44 -5.11 4.12
C SER A 79 14.23 -4.14 5.01
N SER A 80 13.70 -3.76 6.18
CA SER A 80 14.29 -2.73 7.03
C SER A 80 14.72 -3.21 8.42
N VAL A 81 14.32 -4.42 8.85
CA VAL A 81 14.52 -4.92 10.22
C VAL A 81 15.98 -5.00 10.67
N HIS A 82 16.92 -5.21 9.75
CA HIS A 82 18.36 -5.31 10.05
C HIS A 82 19.12 -4.00 9.77
N ILE A 83 18.44 -2.96 9.30
CA ILE A 83 19.04 -1.67 8.99
C ILE A 83 18.91 -0.79 10.24
N THR A 84 20.01 -0.20 10.69
CA THR A 84 20.06 0.70 11.86
C THR A 84 20.03 2.18 11.49
N ASP A 85 20.54 2.55 10.31
CA ASP A 85 20.52 3.95 9.83
C ASP A 85 19.13 4.29 9.27
N PRO A 86 18.41 5.28 9.84
CA PRO A 86 17.07 5.66 9.41
C PRO A 86 17.02 6.16 7.96
N VAL A 87 18.07 6.77 7.44
CA VAL A 87 18.15 7.20 6.04
C VAL A 87 18.19 5.98 5.11
N GLN A 88 19.01 4.98 5.47
CA GLN A 88 19.05 3.71 4.72
C GLN A 88 17.73 2.93 4.83
N LYS A 89 17.03 2.99 5.99
CA LYS A 89 15.68 2.42 6.11
C LYS A 89 14.73 3.05 5.09
N LEU A 90 14.68 4.39 5.02
CA LEU A 90 13.82 5.09 4.05
C LEU A 90 14.15 4.72 2.60
N GLN A 91 15.45 4.61 2.26
CA GLN A 91 15.88 4.14 0.93
C GLN A 91 15.40 2.71 0.64
N SER A 92 15.54 1.81 1.62
CA SER A 92 15.07 0.43 1.51
C SER A 92 13.56 0.35 1.32
N LEU A 93 12.78 1.15 2.04
CA LEU A 93 11.33 1.20 1.92
C LEU A 93 10.88 1.69 0.53
N GLY A 94 11.54 2.71 -0.03
CA GLY A 94 11.23 3.19 -1.37
C GLY A 94 11.48 2.14 -2.46
N LYS A 95 12.63 1.43 -2.37
CA LYS A 95 12.92 0.28 -3.25
C LYS A 95 11.90 -0.85 -3.09
N THR A 96 11.50 -1.12 -1.83
CA THR A 96 10.50 -2.14 -1.52
C THR A 96 9.13 -1.77 -2.09
N TYR A 97 8.76 -0.50 -2.04
CA TYR A 97 7.50 -0.04 -2.61
C TYR A 97 7.47 -0.18 -4.15
N LEU A 98 8.58 0.13 -4.83
CA LEU A 98 8.71 -0.13 -6.26
C LEU A 98 8.60 -1.62 -6.57
N ARG A 99 9.25 -2.47 -5.76
CA ARG A 99 9.16 -3.92 -5.91
C ARG A 99 7.72 -4.41 -5.72
N PHE A 100 7.01 -3.90 -4.70
CA PHE A 100 5.59 -4.20 -4.49
C PHE A 100 4.74 -3.82 -5.71
N ALA A 101 4.92 -2.65 -6.30
CA ALA A 101 4.19 -2.23 -7.49
C ALA A 101 4.43 -3.16 -8.70
N ARG A 102 5.64 -3.74 -8.83
CA ARG A 102 5.99 -4.67 -9.89
C ARG A 102 5.48 -6.10 -9.65
N GLU A 103 5.58 -6.58 -8.40
CA GLU A 103 5.19 -7.96 -8.03
C GLU A 103 3.69 -8.10 -7.81
N TYR A 104 3.02 -7.03 -7.37
CA TYR A 104 1.59 -7.00 -7.03
C TYR A 104 0.86 -5.85 -7.73
N PRO A 105 0.89 -5.79 -9.09
CA PRO A 105 0.36 -4.64 -9.84
C PRO A 105 -1.15 -4.42 -9.61
N GLY A 106 -1.93 -5.47 -9.41
CA GLY A 106 -3.35 -5.38 -9.11
C GLY A 106 -3.63 -4.70 -7.76
N HIS A 107 -2.88 -5.08 -6.71
CA HIS A 107 -2.98 -4.42 -5.41
C HIS A 107 -2.49 -2.97 -5.46
N PHE A 108 -1.42 -2.69 -6.20
CA PHE A 108 -0.94 -1.32 -6.37
C PHE A 108 -1.97 -0.43 -7.10
N ALA A 109 -2.60 -0.95 -8.17
CA ALA A 109 -3.64 -0.24 -8.90
C ALA A 109 -4.87 0.05 -8.03
N LEU A 110 -5.22 -0.90 -7.13
CA LEU A 110 -6.35 -0.75 -6.21
C LEU A 110 -6.20 0.44 -5.25
N MET A 111 -4.97 0.86 -4.92
CA MET A 111 -4.74 2.03 -4.06
C MET A 111 -5.24 3.35 -4.66
N LEU A 112 -5.49 3.39 -5.97
CA LEU A 112 -6.00 4.56 -6.71
C LEU A 112 -7.48 4.44 -7.05
N GLU A 113 -8.12 3.35 -6.65
CA GLU A 113 -9.51 3.10 -7.03
C GLU A 113 -10.48 4.02 -6.29
N LYS A 114 -11.34 4.65 -7.08
CA LYS A 114 -12.36 5.58 -6.55
C LYS A 114 -13.39 4.87 -5.68
N GLU A 115 -13.59 3.59 -5.88
CA GLU A 115 -14.53 2.76 -5.11
C GLU A 115 -14.12 2.68 -3.63
N LEU A 116 -12.82 2.74 -3.30
CA LEU A 116 -12.35 2.84 -1.92
C LEU A 116 -12.81 4.13 -1.22
N HIS A 117 -12.96 5.23 -1.98
CA HIS A 117 -13.45 6.51 -1.44
C HIS A 117 -14.97 6.53 -1.21
N LYS A 118 -15.68 5.52 -1.75
CA LYS A 118 -17.13 5.36 -1.53
C LYS A 118 -17.45 4.48 -0.31
N LEU A 119 -16.42 3.88 0.31
CA LEU A 119 -16.63 3.17 1.56
C LEU A 119 -17.22 4.16 2.56
N ASP A 120 -18.43 3.85 3.03
CA ASP A 120 -19.06 4.65 4.08
C ASP A 120 -18.34 4.40 5.39
N VAL A 121 -17.41 5.30 5.71
CA VAL A 121 -16.62 5.25 6.93
C VAL A 121 -17.47 5.49 8.18
N SER A 122 -18.72 5.98 8.00
CA SER A 122 -19.69 6.16 9.09
C SER A 122 -20.31 4.81 9.51
N GLU A 123 -20.34 3.83 8.61
CA GLU A 123 -20.59 2.45 8.99
C GLU A 123 -19.28 1.86 9.53
N GLU A 124 -19.17 1.70 10.84
CA GLU A 124 -18.06 0.99 11.51
C GLU A 124 -18.10 -0.52 11.18
N THR A 125 -18.04 -0.85 9.88
CA THR A 125 -17.90 -2.25 9.47
C THR A 125 -16.46 -2.70 9.70
N PRO A 126 -16.22 -3.96 10.11
CA PRO A 126 -14.87 -4.47 10.32
C PRO A 126 -13.97 -4.27 9.10
N GLU A 127 -14.52 -4.38 7.89
CA GLU A 127 -13.81 -4.20 6.63
C GLU A 127 -13.41 -2.75 6.39
N ALA A 128 -14.28 -1.78 6.66
CA ALA A 128 -13.97 -0.37 6.52
C ALA A 128 -12.90 0.08 7.53
N VAL A 129 -13.03 -0.35 8.79
CA VAL A 129 -12.03 -0.09 9.83
C VAL A 129 -10.68 -0.69 9.45
N SER A 130 -10.65 -1.98 9.05
CA SER A 130 -9.42 -2.66 8.62
C SER A 130 -8.75 -1.98 7.42
N CYS A 131 -9.54 -1.49 6.47
CA CYS A 131 -9.05 -0.77 5.29
C CYS A 131 -8.29 0.51 5.69
N ILE A 132 -8.90 1.32 6.58
CA ILE A 132 -8.30 2.57 7.07
C ILE A 132 -7.05 2.29 7.88
N GLU A 133 -7.13 1.37 8.85
CA GLU A 133 -6.00 1.01 9.70
C GLU A 133 -4.83 0.50 8.88
N SER A 134 -5.07 -0.37 7.90
CA SER A 134 -4.03 -0.91 7.02
C SER A 134 -3.32 0.20 6.22
N GLY A 135 -4.07 1.17 5.69
CA GLY A 135 -3.49 2.33 5.00
C GLY A 135 -2.67 3.22 5.93
N LEU A 136 -3.16 3.48 7.15
CA LEU A 136 -2.47 4.28 8.16
C LEU A 136 -1.21 3.60 8.70
N HIS A 137 -1.14 2.28 8.73
CA HIS A 137 0.03 1.54 9.19
C HIS A 137 1.28 1.86 8.36
N ILE A 138 1.15 1.96 7.04
CA ILE A 138 2.29 2.30 6.16
C ILE A 138 2.84 3.70 6.49
N LEU A 139 1.94 4.68 6.64
CA LEU A 139 2.35 6.05 7.03
C LEU A 139 2.96 6.07 8.44
N THR A 140 2.48 5.22 9.34
CA THR A 140 3.03 5.08 10.69
C THR A 140 4.45 4.52 10.67
N ILE A 141 4.73 3.52 9.85
CA ILE A 141 6.09 2.98 9.67
C ILE A 141 7.05 4.10 9.21
N LEU A 142 6.68 4.85 8.17
CA LEU A 142 7.48 5.97 7.68
C LEU A 142 7.69 7.03 8.76
N LYS A 143 6.62 7.45 9.44
CA LYS A 143 6.67 8.42 10.54
C LYS A 143 7.63 8.00 11.64
N MET A 144 7.60 6.75 12.07
CA MET A 144 8.48 6.24 13.13
C MET A 144 9.94 6.26 12.72
N ILE A 145 10.26 5.93 11.47
CA ILE A 145 11.63 6.00 10.95
C ILE A 145 12.11 7.47 10.88
N ILE A 146 11.24 8.40 10.53
CA ILE A 146 11.59 9.83 10.52
C ILE A 146 11.86 10.32 11.94
N ILE A 147 11.03 9.94 12.93
CA ILE A 147 11.27 10.27 14.35
C ILE A 147 12.63 9.71 14.81
N GLU A 148 12.93 8.45 14.48
CA GLU A 148 14.23 7.83 14.76
C GLU A 148 15.37 8.63 14.11
N GLY A 149 15.18 9.08 12.86
CA GLY A 149 16.16 9.90 12.15
C GLY A 149 16.42 11.26 12.80
N ILE A 150 15.39 11.91 13.32
CA ILE A 150 15.52 13.16 14.07
C ILE A 150 16.28 12.91 15.39
N GLN A 151 15.93 11.85 16.13
CA GLN A 151 16.60 11.49 17.38
C GLN A 151 18.08 11.16 17.18
N GLN A 152 18.43 10.48 16.09
CA GLN A 152 19.80 10.17 15.70
C GLN A 152 20.54 11.34 15.01
N LYS A 153 19.92 12.52 14.89
CA LYS A 153 20.47 13.69 14.19
C LYS A 153 20.83 13.43 12.72
N ARG A 154 20.16 12.47 12.09
CA ARG A 154 20.28 12.15 10.66
C ARG A 154 19.27 12.94 9.83
N ILE A 155 18.20 13.41 10.45
CA ILE A 155 17.15 14.25 9.88
C ILE A 155 17.06 15.50 10.72
N ARG A 156 16.89 16.66 10.10
CA ARG A 156 16.79 17.95 10.78
C ARG A 156 15.53 18.02 11.67
N PRO A 157 15.60 18.67 12.84
CA PRO A 157 14.57 18.60 13.87
C PRO A 157 13.33 19.48 13.59
N ASP A 158 13.39 20.37 12.61
CA ASP A 158 12.28 21.26 12.22
C ASP A 158 11.26 20.61 11.27
N ILE A 159 11.42 19.33 10.98
CA ILE A 159 10.49 18.54 10.14
C ILE A 159 9.37 17.95 10.98
N ASP A 160 8.12 18.14 10.56
CA ASP A 160 7.01 17.39 11.10
C ASP A 160 7.02 15.95 10.54
N PRO A 161 7.15 14.91 11.39
CA PRO A 161 7.31 13.54 10.92
C PRO A 161 6.07 13.00 10.18
N ALA A 162 4.86 13.44 10.54
CA ALA A 162 3.63 12.96 9.91
C ALA A 162 3.47 13.57 8.50
N GLN A 163 3.72 14.89 8.38
CA GLN A 163 3.71 15.56 7.09
C GLN A 163 4.77 14.97 6.15
N MET A 164 5.97 14.72 6.67
CA MET A 164 7.06 14.17 5.87
C MET A 164 6.78 12.73 5.42
N ALA A 165 6.20 11.90 6.27
CA ALA A 165 5.76 10.56 5.90
C ALA A 165 4.77 10.60 4.74
N PHE A 166 3.79 11.50 4.80
CA PHE A 166 2.81 11.68 3.73
C PHE A 166 3.45 12.19 2.43
N ILE A 167 4.39 13.15 2.51
CA ILE A 167 5.13 13.68 1.36
C ILE A 167 5.95 12.56 0.69
N ILE A 168 6.71 11.79 1.46
CA ILE A 168 7.52 10.67 0.94
C ILE A 168 6.62 9.67 0.21
N TRP A 169 5.53 9.23 0.87
CA TRP A 169 4.60 8.28 0.28
C TRP A 169 3.98 8.84 -1.01
N GLY A 170 3.44 10.06 -0.96
CA GLY A 170 2.75 10.67 -2.09
C GLY A 170 3.65 10.88 -3.31
N GLN A 171 4.90 11.31 -3.10
CA GLN A 171 5.84 11.52 -4.20
C GLN A 171 6.23 10.20 -4.87
N ILE A 172 6.61 9.19 -4.08
CA ILE A 172 7.02 7.89 -4.63
C ILE A 172 5.83 7.21 -5.32
N HIS A 173 4.65 7.22 -4.68
CA HIS A 173 3.42 6.67 -5.26
C HIS A 173 3.06 7.35 -6.58
N GLY A 174 3.10 8.69 -6.61
CA GLY A 174 2.83 9.46 -7.82
C GLY A 174 3.81 9.16 -8.95
N VAL A 175 5.11 9.10 -8.67
CA VAL A 175 6.14 8.76 -9.65
C VAL A 175 5.92 7.37 -10.23
N ILE A 176 5.70 6.35 -9.38
CA ILE A 176 5.45 4.98 -9.84
C ILE A 176 4.17 4.94 -10.66
N THR A 177 3.09 5.57 -10.22
CA THR A 177 1.80 5.60 -10.91
C THR A 177 1.91 6.21 -12.31
N ILE A 178 2.59 7.36 -12.44
CA ILE A 178 2.76 8.04 -13.72
C ILE A 178 3.63 7.21 -14.65
N ALA A 179 4.74 6.67 -14.13
CA ALA A 179 5.69 5.93 -14.94
C ALA A 179 5.24 4.49 -15.30
N SER A 180 4.29 3.92 -14.56
CA SER A 180 3.74 2.58 -14.85
C SER A 180 2.57 2.60 -15.85
N ARG A 181 2.01 3.76 -16.18
CA ARG A 181 0.96 3.87 -17.19
C ARG A 181 1.58 3.85 -18.58
N GLU A 182 1.20 2.87 -19.40
CA GLU A 182 1.68 2.75 -20.80
C GLU A 182 1.48 4.03 -21.59
N GLU A 183 0.31 4.67 -21.47
CA GLU A 183 -0.01 5.95 -22.11
C GLU A 183 0.82 7.13 -21.54
N GLY A 184 1.17 7.10 -20.25
CA GLY A 184 1.95 8.15 -19.60
C GLY A 184 3.40 8.18 -20.08
N CYS A 185 4.03 7.01 -20.24
CA CYS A 185 5.40 6.91 -20.72
C CYS A 185 5.56 7.42 -22.17
N ASP A 186 4.60 7.14 -23.05
CA ASP A 186 4.69 7.54 -24.47
C ASP A 186 4.64 9.06 -24.64
N HIS A 187 3.85 9.78 -23.86
CA HIS A 187 3.82 11.24 -23.86
C HIS A 187 5.11 11.89 -23.33
N PHE A 188 5.79 11.24 -22.38
CA PHE A 188 7.01 11.76 -21.78
C PHE A 188 8.30 11.22 -22.41
N LYS A 189 8.25 10.21 -23.30
CA LYS A 189 9.40 9.69 -24.04
C LYS A 189 10.25 10.77 -24.74
N PRO A 190 9.67 11.84 -25.32
CA PRO A 190 10.47 12.89 -25.89
C PRO A 190 11.29 13.70 -24.87
N PHE A 191 10.88 13.70 -23.59
CA PHE A 191 11.53 14.47 -22.54
C PHE A 191 12.59 13.69 -21.79
N CYS A 192 12.41 12.37 -21.63
CA CYS A 192 13.35 11.55 -20.85
C CYS A 192 13.24 10.07 -21.21
N THR A 193 14.39 9.48 -21.49
CA THR A 193 14.59 8.04 -21.50
C THR A 193 15.14 7.62 -20.14
N PHE A 194 14.26 7.45 -19.15
CA PHE A 194 14.67 6.93 -17.85
C PHE A 194 13.95 5.63 -17.56
N ASP A 195 14.62 4.73 -16.88
CA ASP A 195 13.94 3.58 -16.32
C ASP A 195 13.26 3.95 -14.99
N LEU A 196 12.17 3.24 -14.66
CA LEU A 196 11.36 3.51 -13.48
C LEU A 196 12.19 3.44 -12.17
N GLU A 197 13.17 2.55 -12.11
CA GLU A 197 14.00 2.38 -10.92
C GLU A 197 14.90 3.60 -10.68
N SER A 198 15.55 4.11 -11.72
CA SER A 198 16.39 5.30 -11.62
C SER A 198 15.60 6.51 -11.14
N ILE A 199 14.36 6.69 -11.61
CA ILE A 199 13.54 7.84 -11.19
C ILE A 199 13.09 7.71 -9.74
N VAL A 200 12.69 6.52 -9.30
CA VAL A 200 12.33 6.29 -7.90
C VAL A 200 13.53 6.53 -6.99
N LEU A 201 14.71 6.04 -7.36
CA LEU A 201 15.94 6.26 -6.58
C LEU A 201 16.32 7.74 -6.54
N ALA A 202 16.20 8.46 -7.67
CA ALA A 202 16.45 9.91 -7.71
C ALA A 202 15.44 10.68 -6.84
N THR A 203 14.17 10.28 -6.86
CA THR A 203 13.13 10.87 -5.99
C THR A 203 13.49 10.70 -4.51
N ILE A 204 13.88 9.51 -4.11
CA ILE A 204 14.31 9.22 -2.73
C ILE A 204 15.53 10.06 -2.36
N ASP A 205 16.53 10.13 -3.23
CA ASP A 205 17.76 10.91 -2.99
C ASP A 205 17.46 12.41 -2.81
N ILE A 206 16.61 12.99 -3.65
CA ILE A 206 16.18 14.39 -3.55
C ILE A 206 15.46 14.64 -2.22
N ILE A 207 14.54 13.76 -1.83
CA ILE A 207 13.82 13.88 -0.56
C ILE A 207 14.79 13.83 0.61
N LEU A 208 15.70 12.85 0.62
CA LEU A 208 16.63 12.65 1.73
C LEU A 208 17.61 13.81 1.86
N LYS A 209 18.16 14.35 0.77
CA LYS A 209 18.97 15.56 0.78
C LYS A 209 18.21 16.77 1.32
N GLY A 210 16.91 16.87 1.03
CA GLY A 210 16.05 17.95 1.54
C GLY A 210 15.84 17.91 3.06
N VAL A 211 16.05 16.75 3.70
CA VAL A 211 15.83 16.54 5.14
C VAL A 211 17.11 16.39 5.94
N GLU A 212 18.29 16.42 5.29
CA GLU A 212 19.58 16.37 5.98
C GLU A 212 19.74 17.56 6.95
N PRO A 213 20.48 17.37 8.06
CA PRO A 213 20.81 18.46 8.97
C PRO A 213 21.55 19.57 8.21
N ARG A 214 21.14 20.82 8.43
CA ARG A 214 21.88 21.96 7.89
C ARG A 214 23.24 22.05 8.57
N ILE A 215 24.31 22.09 7.80
CA ILE A 215 25.64 22.40 8.32
C ILE A 215 25.58 23.85 8.76
N GLU A 216 25.64 24.10 10.09
CA GLU A 216 25.87 25.47 10.63
C GLU A 216 27.20 25.93 10.12
N GLY A 217 27.24 26.85 9.15
CA GLY A 217 28.49 27.42 8.66
C GLY A 217 28.53 27.85 7.20
N SER A 218 27.45 27.82 6.45
CA SER A 218 27.41 28.35 5.07
C SER A 218 26.56 29.61 4.98
N THR A 219 26.87 30.61 5.78
CA THR A 219 26.54 32.03 5.51
C THR A 219 27.76 32.66 4.92
N GLY A 220 27.84 32.67 3.59
CA GLY A 220 28.75 33.46 2.80
C GLY A 220 27.94 34.22 1.78
#